data_24503830b7aab270ddd389cab4dbeff7
#
_entry.id   24503830b7aab270ddd389cab4dbeff7
#
_cell.length_a   1.000
_cell.length_b   1.000
_cell.length_c   1.000
_cell.angle_alpha   90.00
_cell.angle_beta   90.00
_cell.angle_gamma   90.00
#
_symmetry.space_group_name_H-M   'P 1'
#
loop_
_entity.id
_entity.type
_entity.pdbx_description
1 polymer ?
#
loop_
_entity_poly.entity_id
_entity_poly.type
_entity_poly.pdbx_seq_one_letter_code
_entity_poly.pdbx_strand_id
1 'polypeptide(L)'
;MPVYSANVLEPFGYIDELLITDFSLDSVLWGIDGDWLVNFMPKNNPFYPTDHCGVLRCKTEEVNTRYLAHVLENEGRKMGFSRTYRASIDRIQNISFYVPDINKQNEVVAKVKKVEEKIAEAEQRLEKLQGKTTAILNKYLQ
;
A
#
# COMPACT_ATOMS: atom_id res chain seq x y z
N MET A 1 7.46 -9.43 14.76
CA MET A 1 7.02 -9.03 13.43
C MET A 1 6.22 -7.74 13.48
N PRO A 2 6.16 -6.97 12.41
CA PRO A 2 5.40 -5.73 12.39
C PRO A 2 3.89 -5.98 12.46
N VAL A 3 3.18 -5.11 13.17
CA VAL A 3 1.73 -5.11 13.33
C VAL A 3 1.14 -3.99 12.47
N TYR A 4 0.20 -4.31 11.60
CA TYR A 4 -0.52 -3.34 10.78
C TYR A 4 -1.96 -3.21 11.24
N SER A 5 -2.42 -1.96 11.37
CA SER A 5 -3.79 -1.61 11.73
C SER A 5 -4.43 -0.82 10.59
N ALA A 6 -5.25 0.16 10.87
CA ALA A 6 -5.91 0.99 9.83
C ALA A 6 -4.92 1.77 8.97
N ASN A 7 -3.79 2.21 9.52
CA ASN A 7 -2.68 2.71 8.72
C ASN A 7 -1.82 1.53 8.26
N VAL A 8 -2.05 1.08 7.03
CA VAL A 8 -1.34 -0.07 6.46
C VAL A 8 0.01 0.27 5.84
N LEU A 9 0.42 1.55 5.85
CA LEU A 9 1.69 1.99 5.28
C LEU A 9 2.83 1.93 6.29
N GLU A 10 2.51 2.04 7.58
CA GLU A 10 3.50 2.03 8.67
C GLU A 10 3.07 1.07 9.76
N PRO A 11 4.01 0.30 10.35
CA PRO A 11 3.68 -0.57 11.47
C PRO A 11 3.18 0.23 12.68
N PHE A 12 2.14 -0.28 13.31
CA PHE A 12 1.63 0.24 14.58
C PHE A 12 2.56 -0.14 15.76
N GLY A 13 3.24 -1.28 15.64
CA GLY A 13 4.14 -1.82 16.64
C GLY A 13 4.69 -3.17 16.18
N TYR A 14 5.20 -3.95 17.11
CA TYR A 14 5.81 -5.25 16.84
C TYR A 14 5.30 -6.28 17.84
N ILE A 15 5.13 -7.53 17.39
CA ILE A 15 4.62 -8.62 18.19
C ILE A 15 5.32 -9.94 17.79
N ASP A 16 5.37 -10.92 18.71
CA ASP A 16 5.92 -12.24 18.43
C ASP A 16 4.84 -13.30 18.13
N GLU A 17 3.57 -12.94 18.27
CA GLU A 17 2.45 -13.83 17.99
C GLU A 17 2.19 -13.95 16.48
N LEU A 18 1.65 -15.09 16.07
CA LEU A 18 1.26 -15.38 14.70
C LEU A 18 -0.26 -15.44 14.60
N LEU A 19 -0.86 -14.64 13.74
CA LEU A 19 -2.26 -14.80 13.30
C LEU A 19 -2.29 -15.50 11.94
N ILE A 20 -1.41 -15.08 11.03
CA ILE A 20 -1.20 -15.73 9.74
C ILE A 20 0.06 -16.61 9.87
N THR A 21 0.02 -17.81 9.34
CA THR A 21 1.13 -18.77 9.40
C THR A 21 1.78 -19.02 8.05
N ASP A 22 1.09 -18.68 6.95
CA ASP A 22 1.61 -18.85 5.59
C ASP A 22 1.90 -17.49 4.96
N PHE A 23 3.18 -17.23 4.67
CA PHE A 23 3.67 -16.02 4.01
C PHE A 23 4.29 -16.34 2.65
N SER A 24 3.89 -17.44 2.03
CA SER A 24 4.39 -17.84 0.71
C SER A 24 3.79 -17.06 -0.45
N LEU A 25 2.74 -16.27 -0.20
CA LEU A 25 2.06 -15.44 -1.19
C LEU A 25 2.22 -13.96 -0.88
N ASP A 26 2.23 -13.16 -1.94
CA ASP A 26 2.09 -11.71 -1.82
C ASP A 26 0.71 -11.37 -1.24
N SER A 27 0.63 -10.25 -0.54
CA SER A 27 -0.62 -9.77 0.07
C SER A 27 -0.90 -8.32 -0.32
N VAL A 28 -2.19 -7.98 -0.37
CA VAL A 28 -2.66 -6.60 -0.41
C VAL A 28 -3.30 -6.30 0.94
N LEU A 29 -2.83 -5.24 1.60
CA LEU A 29 -3.37 -4.76 2.86
C LEU A 29 -4.18 -3.50 2.60
N TRP A 30 -5.33 -3.36 3.30
CA TRP A 30 -6.07 -2.11 3.27
C TRP A 30 -6.57 -1.76 4.67
N GLY A 31 -6.73 -0.47 4.92
CA GLY A 31 -7.35 0.01 6.16
C GLY A 31 -8.87 -0.13 6.08
N ILE A 32 -9.46 -0.88 7.01
CA ILE A 32 -10.92 -1.07 7.06
C ILE A 32 -11.59 0.21 7.52
N ASP A 33 -11.03 0.86 8.52
CA ASP A 33 -11.47 2.15 9.04
C ASP A 33 -10.27 3.12 9.07
N GLY A 34 -10.52 4.40 9.20
CA GLY A 34 -9.51 5.43 9.02
C GLY A 34 -9.46 5.94 7.58
N ASP A 35 -8.35 6.54 7.19
CA ASP A 35 -8.14 7.02 5.83
C ASP A 35 -8.03 5.84 4.84
N TRP A 36 -8.47 6.04 3.60
CA TRP A 36 -8.33 5.00 2.58
C TRP A 36 -6.87 4.83 2.19
N LEU A 37 -6.27 3.71 2.60
CA LEU A 37 -4.88 3.36 2.34
C LEU A 37 -4.79 1.90 1.89
N VAL A 38 -3.95 1.64 0.91
CA VAL A 38 -3.64 0.30 0.40
C VAL A 38 -2.12 0.11 0.39
N ASN A 39 -1.66 -1.06 0.80
CA ASN A 39 -0.25 -1.43 0.76
C ASN A 39 -0.07 -2.81 0.13
N PHE A 40 1.00 -2.97 -0.62
CA PHE A 40 1.44 -4.25 -1.13
C PHE A 40 2.50 -4.84 -0.18
N MET A 41 2.26 -6.07 0.26
CA MET A 41 3.20 -6.79 1.12
C MET A 41 3.76 -7.98 0.36
N PRO A 42 5.07 -7.96 0.01
CA PRO A 42 5.69 -9.07 -0.70
C PRO A 42 5.66 -10.36 0.11
N LYS A 43 5.66 -11.49 -0.57
CA LYS A 43 5.83 -12.81 0.06
C LYS A 43 7.12 -12.86 0.90
N ASN A 44 7.16 -13.76 1.85
CA ASN A 44 8.29 -13.95 2.79
C ASN A 44 8.57 -12.73 3.70
N ASN A 45 7.56 -11.89 3.91
CA ASN A 45 7.60 -10.78 4.87
C ASN A 45 6.50 -10.96 5.89
N PRO A 46 6.76 -11.61 7.01
CA PRO A 46 5.75 -11.84 8.05
C PRO A 46 5.20 -10.55 8.64
N PHE A 47 3.91 -10.53 8.88
CA PHE A 47 3.21 -9.40 9.49
C PHE A 47 1.99 -9.88 10.27
N TYR A 48 1.53 -9.07 11.21
CA TYR A 48 0.34 -9.31 12.00
C TYR A 48 -0.72 -8.26 11.66
N PRO A 49 -1.83 -8.63 11.02
CA PRO A 49 -2.93 -7.70 10.78
C PRO A 49 -3.86 -7.65 11.99
N THR A 50 -4.21 -6.44 12.45
CA THR A 50 -5.26 -6.28 13.44
C THR A 50 -6.64 -6.42 12.78
N ASP A 51 -7.70 -6.37 13.55
CA ASP A 51 -9.09 -6.35 13.05
C ASP A 51 -9.44 -5.08 12.26
N HIS A 52 -8.56 -4.07 12.23
CA HIS A 52 -8.67 -2.85 11.43
C HIS A 52 -7.90 -2.93 10.11
N CYS A 53 -7.21 -4.03 9.85
CA CYS A 53 -6.42 -4.27 8.64
C CYS A 53 -7.01 -5.44 7.85
N GLY A 54 -7.46 -5.17 6.64
CA GLY A 54 -7.89 -6.23 5.72
C GLY A 54 -6.70 -6.81 4.96
N VAL A 55 -6.76 -8.09 4.65
CA VAL A 55 -5.73 -8.81 3.90
C VAL A 55 -6.39 -9.53 2.73
N LEU A 56 -5.83 -9.35 1.54
CA LEU A 56 -6.30 -9.98 0.32
C LEU A 56 -5.14 -10.68 -0.37
N ARG A 57 -5.36 -11.91 -0.81
CA ARG A 57 -4.37 -12.74 -1.50
C ARG A 57 -4.96 -13.37 -2.74
N CYS A 58 -4.20 -13.43 -3.82
CA CYS A 58 -4.59 -14.12 -5.04
C CYS A 58 -4.24 -15.61 -4.94
N LYS A 59 -5.21 -16.46 -5.27
CA LYS A 59 -5.03 -17.93 -5.32
C LYS A 59 -4.68 -18.43 -6.72
N THR A 60 -4.54 -17.53 -7.68
CA THR A 60 -4.25 -17.85 -9.08
C THR A 60 -3.10 -17.01 -9.59
N GLU A 61 -2.31 -17.57 -10.51
CA GLU A 61 -1.23 -16.86 -11.20
C GLU A 61 -1.74 -15.95 -12.33
N GLU A 62 -3.02 -16.01 -12.64
CA GLU A 62 -3.66 -15.15 -13.64
C GLU A 62 -3.80 -13.70 -13.19
N VAL A 63 -3.61 -13.44 -11.89
CA VAL A 63 -3.70 -12.10 -11.30
C VAL A 63 -2.35 -11.72 -10.68
N ASN A 64 -1.78 -10.62 -11.14
CA ASN A 64 -0.62 -10.01 -10.52
C ASN A 64 -1.09 -9.25 -9.26
N THR A 65 -0.60 -9.63 -8.10
CA THR A 65 -1.04 -9.06 -6.82
C THR A 65 -0.72 -7.56 -6.72
N ARG A 66 0.38 -7.10 -7.30
CA ARG A 66 0.70 -5.67 -7.32
C ARG A 66 -0.25 -4.89 -8.22
N TYR A 67 -0.65 -5.46 -9.36
CA TYR A 67 -1.71 -4.89 -10.19
C TYR A 67 -3.02 -4.78 -9.40
N LEU A 68 -3.38 -5.82 -8.67
CA LEU A 68 -4.57 -5.82 -7.83
C LEU A 68 -4.52 -4.73 -6.75
N ALA A 69 -3.36 -4.50 -6.15
CA ALA A 69 -3.18 -3.42 -5.17
C ALA A 69 -3.47 -2.04 -5.79
N HIS A 70 -2.95 -1.77 -6.98
CA HIS A 70 -3.21 -0.51 -7.69
C HIS A 70 -4.67 -0.33 -8.05
N VAL A 71 -5.29 -1.38 -8.56
CA VAL A 71 -6.72 -1.35 -8.94
C VAL A 71 -7.61 -1.18 -7.71
N LEU A 72 -7.31 -1.88 -6.63
CA LEU A 72 -8.07 -1.76 -5.38
C LEU A 72 -8.01 -0.33 -4.83
N GLU A 73 -6.82 0.27 -4.81
CA GLU A 73 -6.65 1.65 -4.37
C GLU A 73 -7.50 2.61 -5.20
N ASN A 74 -7.45 2.48 -6.52
CA ASN A 74 -8.18 3.33 -7.43
C ASN A 74 -9.71 3.14 -7.31
N GLU A 75 -10.18 1.91 -7.27
CA GLU A 75 -11.60 1.60 -7.14
C GLU A 75 -12.15 2.02 -5.77
N GLY A 76 -11.40 1.82 -4.71
CA GLY A 76 -11.77 2.27 -3.36
C GLY A 76 -11.90 3.79 -3.27
N ARG A 77 -11.04 4.51 -3.97
CA ARG A 77 -11.13 5.97 -4.07
C ARG A 77 -12.40 6.40 -4.79
N LYS A 78 -12.76 5.73 -5.88
CA LYS A 78 -14.01 5.97 -6.61
C LYS A 78 -15.25 5.65 -5.77
N MET A 79 -15.18 4.61 -4.94
CA MET A 79 -16.24 4.24 -4.01
C MET A 79 -16.41 5.26 -2.88
N GLY A 80 -15.41 6.09 -2.64
CA GLY A 80 -15.43 7.08 -1.58
C GLY A 80 -15.11 6.54 -0.20
N PHE A 81 -14.35 5.46 -0.10
CA PHE A 81 -13.91 4.93 1.19
C PHE A 81 -13.14 5.99 1.98
N SER A 82 -13.49 6.14 3.25
CA SER A 82 -12.97 7.17 4.13
C SER A 82 -13.23 6.78 5.58
N ARG A 83 -12.85 7.64 6.53
CA ARG A 83 -13.16 7.46 7.96
C ARG A 83 -14.66 7.36 8.23
N THR A 84 -15.49 7.98 7.39
CA THR A 84 -16.95 7.97 7.52
C THR A 84 -17.64 6.94 6.65
N TYR A 85 -16.92 6.31 5.72
CA TYR A 85 -17.41 5.24 4.87
C TYR A 85 -16.40 4.09 4.85
N ARG A 86 -16.53 3.18 5.79
CA ARG A 86 -15.57 2.11 6.05
C ARG A 86 -15.46 1.11 4.90
N ALA A 87 -14.23 0.72 4.60
CA ALA A 87 -13.93 -0.32 3.61
C ALA A 87 -14.02 -1.71 4.26
N SER A 88 -15.24 -2.11 4.63
CA SER A 88 -15.50 -3.44 5.22
C SER A 88 -15.16 -4.55 4.24
N ILE A 89 -14.96 -5.77 4.75
CA ILE A 89 -14.71 -6.95 3.93
C ILE A 89 -15.84 -7.15 2.92
N ASP A 90 -17.10 -6.99 3.33
CA ASP A 90 -18.25 -7.13 2.45
C ASP A 90 -18.24 -6.13 1.30
N ARG A 91 -17.90 -4.88 1.57
CA ARG A 91 -17.80 -3.84 0.54
C ARG A 91 -16.66 -4.11 -0.43
N ILE A 92 -15.52 -4.55 0.06
CA ILE A 92 -14.38 -4.93 -0.78
C ILE A 92 -14.73 -6.14 -1.67
N GLN A 93 -15.40 -7.15 -1.13
CA GLN A 93 -15.82 -8.33 -1.88
C GLN A 93 -16.82 -8.02 -3.01
N ASN A 94 -17.57 -6.95 -2.90
CA ASN A 94 -18.56 -6.53 -3.89
C ASN A 94 -18.00 -5.57 -4.95
N ILE A 95 -16.71 -5.23 -4.90
CA ILE A 95 -16.07 -4.45 -5.95
C ILE A 95 -15.84 -5.33 -7.16
N SER A 96 -16.31 -4.86 -8.33
CA SER A 96 -15.99 -5.47 -9.61
C SER A 96 -14.99 -4.60 -10.35
N PHE A 97 -13.92 -5.22 -10.87
CA PHE A 97 -12.94 -4.51 -11.67
C PHE A 97 -12.44 -5.40 -12.80
N TYR A 98 -11.99 -4.75 -13.87
CA TYR A 98 -11.48 -5.42 -15.04
C TYR A 98 -10.09 -6.00 -14.78
N VAL A 99 -9.91 -7.28 -15.10
CA VAL A 99 -8.62 -7.96 -15.01
C VAL A 99 -8.22 -8.40 -16.43
N PRO A 100 -7.31 -7.68 -17.09
CA PRO A 100 -6.80 -8.09 -18.40
C PRO A 100 -5.91 -9.32 -18.28
N ASP A 101 -5.37 -9.82 -19.40
CA ASP A 101 -4.39 -10.92 -19.34
C ASP A 101 -3.17 -10.52 -18.51
N ILE A 102 -2.43 -11.53 -18.04
CA ILE A 102 -1.30 -11.33 -17.12
C ILE A 102 -0.18 -10.47 -17.74
N ASN A 103 0.04 -10.56 -19.05
CA ASN A 103 1.05 -9.76 -19.72
C ASN A 103 0.72 -8.27 -19.69
N LYS A 104 -0.54 -7.93 -19.87
CA LYS A 104 -1.03 -6.55 -19.76
C LYS A 104 -0.94 -6.03 -18.34
N GLN A 105 -1.28 -6.85 -17.36
CA GLN A 105 -1.12 -6.50 -15.94
C GLN A 105 0.33 -6.19 -15.61
N ASN A 106 1.25 -7.04 -16.04
CA ASN A 106 2.69 -6.87 -15.81
C ASN A 106 3.22 -5.58 -16.47
N GLU A 107 2.74 -5.26 -17.66
CA GLU A 107 3.06 -4.01 -18.36
C GLU A 107 2.62 -2.78 -17.56
N VAL A 108 1.39 -2.80 -17.04
CA VAL A 108 0.85 -1.71 -16.22
C VAL A 108 1.68 -1.53 -14.94
N VAL A 109 1.97 -2.64 -14.24
CA VAL A 109 2.79 -2.61 -13.02
C VAL A 109 4.17 -2.00 -13.29
N ALA A 110 4.82 -2.39 -14.40
CA ALA A 110 6.13 -1.85 -14.78
C ALA A 110 6.08 -0.35 -15.06
N LYS A 111 5.03 0.13 -15.73
CA LYS A 111 4.84 1.56 -16.02
C LYS A 111 4.61 2.37 -14.76
N VAL A 112 3.77 1.87 -13.85
CA VAL A 112 3.50 2.54 -12.56
C VAL A 112 4.77 2.60 -11.72
N LYS A 113 5.55 1.52 -11.67
CA LYS A 113 6.82 1.48 -10.95
C LYS A 113 7.79 2.56 -11.42
N LYS A 114 7.90 2.78 -12.73
CA LYS A 114 8.75 3.86 -13.27
C LYS A 114 8.31 5.25 -12.82
N VAL A 115 7.00 5.48 -12.76
CA VAL A 115 6.46 6.76 -12.25
C VAL A 115 6.76 6.92 -10.77
N GLU A 116 6.58 5.87 -9.97
CA GLU A 116 6.89 5.88 -8.53
C GLU A 116 8.36 6.17 -8.27
N GLU A 117 9.27 5.59 -9.06
CA GLU A 117 10.71 5.86 -8.99
C GLU A 117 11.03 7.33 -9.28
N LYS A 118 10.39 7.94 -10.28
CA LYS A 118 10.54 9.36 -10.59
C LYS A 118 10.02 10.26 -9.47
N ILE A 119 8.91 9.89 -8.85
CA ILE A 119 8.36 10.62 -7.70
C ILE A 119 9.35 10.58 -6.53
N ALA A 120 9.90 9.39 -6.22
CA ALA A 120 10.87 9.22 -5.15
C ALA A 120 12.14 10.05 -5.40
N GLU A 121 12.65 10.09 -6.63
CA GLU A 121 13.80 10.93 -7.03
C GLU A 121 13.50 12.42 -6.87
N ALA A 122 12.30 12.86 -7.26
CA ALA A 122 11.87 14.25 -7.13
C ALA A 122 11.76 14.66 -5.65
N GLU A 123 11.23 13.79 -4.82
CA GLU A 123 11.13 14.01 -3.36
C GLU A 123 12.52 14.14 -2.73
N GLN A 124 13.48 13.30 -3.11
CA GLN A 124 14.86 13.39 -2.64
C GLN A 124 15.53 14.70 -3.06
N ARG A 125 15.30 15.17 -4.28
CA ARG A 125 15.81 16.47 -4.75
C ARG A 125 15.22 17.62 -3.94
N LEU A 126 13.91 17.58 -3.69
CA LEU A 126 13.21 18.60 -2.89
C LEU A 126 13.79 18.64 -1.47
N GLU A 127 13.97 17.50 -0.84
CA GLU A 127 14.57 17.39 0.50
C GLU A 127 15.98 18.00 0.54
N LYS A 128 16.82 17.69 -0.46
CA LYS A 128 18.16 18.28 -0.59
C LYS A 128 18.12 19.79 -0.71
N LEU A 129 17.22 20.34 -1.53
CA LEU A 129 17.07 21.78 -1.73
C LEU A 129 16.59 22.47 -0.46
N GLN A 130 15.66 21.87 0.27
CA GLN A 130 15.21 22.35 1.58
C GLN A 130 16.34 22.37 2.59
N GLY A 131 17.17 21.33 2.61
CA GLY A 131 18.38 21.27 3.46
C GLY A 131 19.38 22.38 3.16
N LYS A 132 19.59 22.71 1.87
CA LYS A 132 20.46 23.84 1.47
C LYS A 132 19.88 25.18 1.93
N THR A 133 18.57 25.37 1.80
CA THR A 133 17.91 26.59 2.29
C THR A 133 18.10 26.75 3.79
N THR A 134 17.88 25.70 4.55
CA THR A 134 18.07 25.70 6.01
C THR A 134 19.52 26.02 6.40
N ALA A 135 20.48 25.44 5.71
CA ALA A 135 21.91 25.69 5.95
C ALA A 135 22.27 27.15 5.70
N ILE A 136 21.76 27.76 4.63
CA ILE A 136 21.97 29.19 4.33
C ILE A 136 21.36 30.05 5.43
N LEU A 137 20.11 29.80 5.81
CA LEU A 137 19.44 30.56 6.86
C LEU A 137 20.18 30.47 8.20
N ASN A 138 20.60 29.28 8.59
CA ASN A 138 21.35 29.08 9.84
C ASN A 138 22.67 29.85 9.85
N LYS A 139 23.34 29.94 8.69
CA LYS A 139 24.60 30.68 8.56
C LYS A 139 24.40 32.19 8.78
N TYR A 140 23.28 32.76 8.30
CA TYR A 140 23.03 34.21 8.34
C TYR A 140 22.20 34.66 9.55
N LEU A 141 21.50 33.76 10.22
CA LEU A 141 20.63 34.12 11.36
C LEU A 141 21.26 33.82 12.74
N GLN A 142 22.48 33.36 12.77
CA GLN A 142 23.25 33.16 14.01
C GLN A 142 24.02 34.40 14.44
#